data_0a302f3e38ac4dba348953f41400d67b
#
_entry.id   0a302f3e38ac4dba348953f41400d67b
#
_cell.length_a   1.000
_cell.length_b   1.000
_cell.length_c   1.000
_cell.angle_alpha   90.00
_cell.angle_beta   90.00
_cell.angle_gamma   90.00
#
_symmetry.space_group_name_H-M   'P 1'
#
loop_
_entity.id
_entity.type
_entity.pdbx_description
1 polymer ?
#
loop_
_entity_poly.entity_id
_entity_poly.type
_entity_poly.pdbx_seq_one_letter_code
_entity_poly.pdbx_strand_id
1 'polypeptide(L)'
;KLFAAIGIENGYVIGEDIELLKYYYDLGARYMTLSHIGHNQISDSSLPKKSLKNEIEMHGGLSNFGKITIKKMNELGMMIDISHVSDKSALQAIELSYHPVIASHSGARSVADHPRNIPDNIIREIAKKGGVVQVVAFSSYVKVNKKRTESIINLRDSILIMTGDNNFIPEKHMKLIEYKNGMDKINKEFPLPGIDSFIDHIDHIVDLVGIDYVGISSDFGGGGGIEGWSNASQTFNITNSLLLRGYSKDEVNKIWSENFLRVWKNVSNNVIN
;
A
#
# COMPACT_ATOMS: atom_id res chain seq x y z
N LYS A 1 15.23 -7.15 17.84
CA LYS A 1 14.16 -6.41 18.54
C LYS A 1 12.96 -6.33 17.62
N LEU A 2 11.75 -6.51 18.16
CA LEU A 2 10.51 -6.31 17.42
C LEU A 2 10.01 -4.88 17.66
N PHE A 3 9.47 -4.27 16.61
CA PHE A 3 8.77 -3.00 16.66
C PHE A 3 7.33 -3.22 16.26
N ALA A 4 6.42 -2.47 16.88
CA ALA A 4 5.04 -2.39 16.47
C ALA A 4 4.65 -0.91 16.39
N ALA A 5 4.02 -0.52 15.30
CA ALA A 5 3.43 0.79 15.11
C ALA A 5 1.98 0.61 14.66
N ILE A 6 1.09 1.45 15.15
CA ILE A 6 -0.29 1.49 14.69
C ILE A 6 -0.33 2.38 13.44
N GLY A 7 -0.83 1.82 12.34
CA GLY A 7 -1.19 2.56 11.15
C GLY A 7 -2.69 2.71 11.04
N ILE A 8 -3.15 3.86 10.58
CA ILE A 8 -4.54 4.10 10.21
C ILE A 8 -4.64 3.96 8.70
N GLU A 9 -5.19 2.87 8.20
CA GLU A 9 -5.43 2.71 6.78
C GLU A 9 -6.79 3.28 6.41
N ASN A 10 -6.78 4.38 5.67
CA ASN A 10 -7.92 5.20 5.28
C ASN A 10 -8.32 6.29 6.30
N GLY A 11 -7.91 7.51 6.01
CA GLY A 11 -8.26 8.70 6.80
C GLY A 11 -9.77 9.01 6.87
N TYR A 12 -10.61 8.20 6.21
CA TYR A 12 -12.08 8.29 6.34
C TYR A 12 -12.54 8.28 7.81
N VAL A 13 -11.80 7.60 8.69
CA VAL A 13 -12.17 7.42 10.10
C VAL A 13 -12.15 8.72 10.92
N ILE A 14 -11.47 9.78 10.43
CA ILE A 14 -11.48 11.08 11.11
C ILE A 14 -12.70 11.95 10.73
N GLY A 15 -13.52 11.50 9.75
CA GLY A 15 -14.60 12.34 9.22
C GLY A 15 -14.06 13.69 8.78
N GLU A 16 -14.70 14.78 9.23
CA GLU A 16 -14.25 16.16 9.05
C GLU A 16 -13.75 16.79 10.38
N ASP A 17 -13.47 15.97 11.38
CA ASP A 17 -12.94 16.41 12.67
C ASP A 17 -11.41 16.21 12.72
N ILE A 18 -10.67 17.31 12.55
CA ILE A 18 -9.22 17.30 12.51
C ILE A 18 -8.58 16.91 13.87
N GLU A 19 -9.30 17.12 14.99
CA GLU A 19 -8.78 16.81 16.32
C GLU A 19 -8.70 15.30 16.58
N LEU A 20 -9.45 14.50 15.82
CA LEU A 20 -9.33 13.03 15.86
C LEU A 20 -7.93 12.53 15.46
N LEU A 21 -7.17 13.29 14.64
CA LEU A 21 -5.77 12.93 14.37
C LEU A 21 -4.93 12.93 15.65
N LYS A 22 -5.07 13.96 16.48
CA LYS A 22 -4.37 14.00 17.77
C LYS A 22 -4.82 12.87 18.70
N TYR A 23 -6.11 12.62 18.76
CA TYR A 23 -6.66 11.52 19.56
C TYR A 23 -6.06 10.17 19.17
N TYR A 24 -6.03 9.84 17.87
CA TYR A 24 -5.42 8.59 17.41
C TYR A 24 -3.89 8.56 17.60
N TYR A 25 -3.22 9.71 17.44
CA TYR A 25 -1.79 9.80 17.72
C TYR A 25 -1.48 9.50 19.19
N ASP A 26 -2.26 10.04 20.11
CA ASP A 26 -2.14 9.79 21.55
C ASP A 26 -2.42 8.31 21.91
N LEU A 27 -3.29 7.64 21.16
CA LEU A 27 -3.52 6.18 21.26
C LEU A 27 -2.39 5.33 20.66
N GLY A 28 -1.41 5.94 20.00
CA GLY A 28 -0.24 5.24 19.48
C GLY A 28 -0.17 5.13 17.95
N ALA A 29 -1.10 5.72 17.20
CA ALA A 29 -0.99 5.78 15.74
C ALA A 29 0.24 6.61 15.34
N ARG A 30 0.98 6.14 14.31
CA ARG A 30 2.21 6.79 13.86
C ARG A 30 2.22 7.10 12.37
N TYR A 31 1.28 6.57 11.61
CA TYR A 31 1.03 6.98 10.22
C TYR A 31 -0.45 6.86 9.89
N MET A 32 -0.88 7.58 8.87
CA MET A 32 -2.21 7.46 8.31
C MET A 32 -2.15 7.50 6.78
N THR A 33 -2.79 6.50 6.15
CA THR A 33 -3.05 6.47 4.72
C THR A 33 -4.22 7.40 4.41
N LEU A 34 -4.03 8.35 3.50
CA LEU A 34 -5.00 9.45 3.29
C LEU A 34 -6.34 8.97 2.75
N SER A 35 -6.35 7.98 1.85
CA SER A 35 -7.56 7.31 1.36
C SER A 35 -7.32 5.82 1.15
N HIS A 36 -8.37 5.05 0.84
CA HIS A 36 -8.29 3.64 0.46
C HIS A 36 -8.96 3.42 -0.91
N ILE A 37 -9.68 2.33 -1.13
CA ILE A 37 -10.50 2.14 -2.33
C ILE A 37 -11.73 3.07 -2.24
N GLY A 38 -11.85 3.97 -3.23
CA GLY A 38 -12.83 5.05 -3.25
C GLY A 38 -12.28 6.35 -2.66
N HIS A 39 -12.76 7.47 -3.22
CA HIS A 39 -12.45 8.80 -2.70
C HIS A 39 -13.07 8.99 -1.32
N ASN A 40 -12.44 9.84 -0.51
CA ASN A 40 -12.97 10.26 0.79
C ASN A 40 -12.86 11.78 0.95
N GLN A 41 -13.17 12.31 2.13
CA GLN A 41 -13.13 13.73 2.42
C GLN A 41 -11.71 14.35 2.38
N ILE A 42 -10.65 13.52 2.34
CA ILE A 42 -9.26 13.96 2.37
C ILE A 42 -8.66 13.99 0.96
N SER A 43 -8.83 12.89 0.19
CA SER A 43 -8.10 12.75 -1.07
C SER A 43 -8.81 11.86 -2.10
N ASP A 44 -8.45 12.05 -3.36
CA ASP A 44 -8.77 11.13 -4.41
C ASP A 44 -7.94 9.84 -4.30
N SER A 45 -8.60 8.71 -4.52
CA SER A 45 -8.02 7.37 -4.53
C SER A 45 -7.52 6.99 -5.93
N SER A 46 -6.50 6.14 -6.00
CA SER A 46 -6.06 5.49 -7.25
C SER A 46 -7.09 4.50 -7.82
N LEU A 47 -8.06 4.08 -7.00
CA LEU A 47 -9.15 3.19 -7.36
C LEU A 47 -10.50 3.80 -6.98
N PRO A 48 -11.10 4.64 -7.85
CA PRO A 48 -12.46 5.13 -7.66
C PRO A 48 -13.45 3.97 -7.54
N LYS A 49 -14.41 4.06 -6.63
CA LYS A 49 -15.36 2.97 -6.33
C LYS A 49 -16.74 3.28 -6.89
N LYS A 50 -17.17 2.52 -7.90
CA LYS A 50 -18.48 2.70 -8.55
C LYS A 50 -19.67 2.62 -7.58
N SER A 51 -19.61 1.74 -6.58
CA SER A 51 -20.66 1.60 -5.56
C SER A 51 -20.80 2.84 -4.67
N LEU A 52 -19.77 3.69 -4.60
CA LEU A 52 -19.79 5.00 -3.94
C LEU A 52 -20.10 6.14 -4.91
N LYS A 53 -20.44 5.82 -6.17
CA LYS A 53 -20.67 6.79 -7.25
C LYS A 53 -19.48 7.73 -7.48
N ASN A 54 -18.26 7.23 -7.24
CA ASN A 54 -17.07 8.04 -7.49
C ASN A 54 -16.90 8.27 -9.00
N GLU A 55 -16.68 9.52 -9.37
CA GLU A 55 -16.11 9.91 -10.65
C GLU A 55 -14.62 9.53 -10.69
N ILE A 56 -13.93 9.80 -11.81
CA ILE A 56 -12.47 9.56 -11.91
C ILE A 56 -11.71 10.40 -10.88
N GLU A 57 -12.11 11.64 -10.68
CA GLU A 57 -11.57 12.58 -9.70
C GLU A 57 -12.75 13.26 -8.98
N MET A 58 -12.62 13.46 -7.68
CA MET A 58 -13.59 14.18 -6.87
C MET A 58 -13.04 15.55 -6.43
N HIS A 59 -11.75 15.61 -6.11
CA HIS A 59 -11.08 16.78 -5.57
C HIS A 59 -9.99 17.33 -6.50
N GLY A 60 -9.62 16.58 -7.55
CA GLY A 60 -8.44 16.88 -8.36
C GLY A 60 -7.14 16.65 -7.59
N GLY A 61 -7.14 15.67 -6.70
CA GLY A 61 -6.06 15.33 -5.79
C GLY A 61 -6.49 15.43 -4.32
N LEU A 62 -5.82 16.28 -3.53
CA LEU A 62 -6.21 16.56 -2.13
C LEU A 62 -7.38 17.56 -2.09
N SER A 63 -8.35 17.29 -1.22
CA SER A 63 -9.37 18.27 -0.86
C SER A 63 -8.79 19.43 -0.03
N ASN A 64 -9.56 20.49 0.22
CA ASN A 64 -9.15 21.53 1.16
C ASN A 64 -8.95 20.97 2.57
N PHE A 65 -9.81 20.06 3.02
CA PHE A 65 -9.65 19.36 4.29
C PHE A 65 -8.40 18.47 4.28
N GLY A 66 -8.09 17.81 3.15
CA GLY A 66 -6.88 17.05 2.97
C GLY A 66 -5.59 17.86 3.15
N LYS A 67 -5.56 19.09 2.65
CA LYS A 67 -4.41 20.00 2.86
C LYS A 67 -4.24 20.38 4.33
N ILE A 68 -5.33 20.61 5.05
CA ILE A 68 -5.32 20.85 6.51
C ILE A 68 -4.84 19.58 7.24
N THR A 69 -5.28 18.41 6.80
CA THR A 69 -4.87 17.11 7.35
C THR A 69 -3.36 16.91 7.22
N ILE A 70 -2.76 17.18 6.06
CA ILE A 70 -1.30 17.10 5.85
C ILE A 70 -0.56 17.99 6.85
N LYS A 71 -1.01 19.24 7.03
CA LYS A 71 -0.41 20.18 7.99
C LYS A 71 -0.48 19.63 9.41
N LYS A 72 -1.65 19.17 9.84
CA LYS A 72 -1.86 18.63 11.19
C LYS A 72 -1.02 17.38 11.45
N MET A 73 -0.87 16.48 10.45
CA MET A 73 0.00 15.31 10.57
C MET A 73 1.47 15.70 10.75
N ASN A 74 1.95 16.72 10.03
CA ASN A 74 3.31 17.27 10.21
C ASN A 74 3.50 17.86 11.63
N GLU A 75 2.52 18.63 12.13
CA GLU A 75 2.55 19.20 13.49
C GLU A 75 2.63 18.10 14.56
N LEU A 76 1.94 16.98 14.38
CA LEU A 76 1.94 15.85 15.30
C LEU A 76 3.17 14.95 15.20
N GLY A 77 3.93 15.03 14.13
CA GLY A 77 4.97 14.04 13.84
C GLY A 77 4.39 12.68 13.42
N MET A 78 3.24 12.69 12.75
CA MET A 78 2.60 11.51 12.16
C MET A 78 3.01 11.38 10.70
N MET A 79 3.55 10.22 10.29
CA MET A 79 3.95 9.99 8.91
C MET A 79 2.73 9.98 7.97
N ILE A 80 2.87 10.67 6.84
CA ILE A 80 1.87 10.70 5.78
C ILE A 80 2.10 9.50 4.88
N ASP A 81 1.10 8.63 4.76
CA ASP A 81 1.14 7.49 3.87
C ASP A 81 0.34 7.78 2.60
N ILE A 82 1.02 7.68 1.47
CA ILE A 82 0.46 7.91 0.14
C ILE A 82 0.10 6.63 -0.62
N SER A 83 0.12 5.47 0.03
CA SER A 83 -0.47 4.27 -0.55
C SER A 83 -1.96 4.52 -0.84
N HIS A 84 -2.51 3.87 -1.87
CA HIS A 84 -3.90 4.01 -2.30
C HIS A 84 -4.32 5.34 -2.94
N VAL A 85 -3.63 6.43 -2.74
CA VAL A 85 -4.07 7.74 -3.26
C VAL A 85 -3.82 7.86 -4.77
N SER A 86 -4.53 8.77 -5.42
CA SER A 86 -4.28 9.10 -6.83
C SER A 86 -2.89 9.71 -7.01
N ASP A 87 -2.34 9.63 -8.22
CA ASP A 87 -1.02 10.21 -8.54
C ASP A 87 -0.98 11.72 -8.21
N LYS A 88 -2.07 12.45 -8.48
CA LYS A 88 -2.20 13.87 -8.12
C LYS A 88 -2.18 14.10 -6.62
N SER A 89 -2.93 13.28 -5.85
CA SER A 89 -2.94 13.36 -4.39
C SER A 89 -1.55 13.08 -3.81
N ALA A 90 -0.85 12.07 -4.36
CA ALA A 90 0.51 11.73 -3.93
C ALA A 90 1.49 12.90 -4.14
N LEU A 91 1.52 13.50 -5.34
CA LEU A 91 2.38 14.64 -5.64
C LEU A 91 2.07 15.84 -4.75
N GLN A 92 0.79 16.17 -4.57
CA GLN A 92 0.37 17.28 -3.70
C GLN A 92 0.73 17.02 -2.22
N ALA A 93 0.59 15.77 -1.74
CA ALA A 93 0.97 15.40 -0.38
C ALA A 93 2.49 15.52 -0.16
N ILE A 94 3.30 15.07 -1.12
CA ILE A 94 4.77 15.19 -1.08
C ILE A 94 5.18 16.67 -1.09
N GLU A 95 4.58 17.49 -1.94
CA GLU A 95 4.88 18.92 -2.04
C GLU A 95 4.55 19.66 -0.74
N LEU A 96 3.34 19.43 -0.19
CA LEU A 96 2.84 20.12 0.99
C LEU A 96 3.47 19.63 2.30
N SER A 97 3.97 18.39 2.34
CA SER A 97 4.60 17.85 3.55
C SER A 97 5.95 18.54 3.83
N TYR A 98 6.18 18.94 5.06
CA TYR A 98 7.52 19.35 5.52
C TYR A 98 8.44 18.17 5.78
N HIS A 99 7.86 17.00 6.05
CA HIS A 99 8.58 15.78 6.40
C HIS A 99 8.58 14.76 5.25
N PRO A 100 9.48 13.78 5.29
CA PRO A 100 9.41 12.64 4.40
C PRO A 100 8.05 11.93 4.48
N VAL A 101 7.55 11.48 3.34
CA VAL A 101 6.34 10.66 3.24
C VAL A 101 6.69 9.19 3.07
N ILE A 102 5.73 8.31 3.32
CA ILE A 102 5.87 6.87 3.06
C ILE A 102 4.83 6.41 2.03
N ALA A 103 5.16 5.38 1.28
CA ALA A 103 4.19 4.50 0.67
C ALA A 103 4.27 3.16 1.43
N SER A 104 3.35 2.93 2.35
CA SER A 104 3.42 1.81 3.29
C SER A 104 3.25 0.45 2.61
N HIS A 105 2.58 0.40 1.44
CA HIS A 105 2.36 -0.82 0.67
C HIS A 105 1.97 -0.51 -0.79
N SER A 106 2.97 -0.40 -1.65
CA SER A 106 2.79 -0.14 -3.10
C SER A 106 3.91 -0.81 -3.89
N GLY A 107 3.70 -1.04 -5.19
CA GLY A 107 4.76 -1.53 -6.09
C GLY A 107 5.24 -0.43 -7.04
N ALA A 108 6.17 -0.76 -7.94
CA ALA A 108 6.58 0.09 -9.04
C ALA A 108 5.69 -0.15 -10.27
N ARG A 109 5.08 0.92 -10.81
CA ARG A 109 4.16 0.81 -11.96
C ARG A 109 4.87 0.40 -13.24
N SER A 110 6.13 0.77 -13.39
CA SER A 110 6.96 0.37 -14.54
C SER A 110 7.25 -1.12 -14.57
N VAL A 111 7.18 -1.83 -13.44
CA VAL A 111 7.31 -3.29 -13.35
C VAL A 111 5.96 -3.98 -13.59
N ALA A 112 4.90 -3.46 -12.99
CA ALA A 112 3.55 -4.00 -13.16
C ALA A 112 2.56 -2.84 -13.27
N ASP A 113 1.97 -2.64 -14.46
CA ASP A 113 1.05 -1.54 -14.75
C ASP A 113 -0.30 -1.73 -14.06
N HIS A 114 -0.34 -1.31 -12.80
CA HIS A 114 -1.52 -1.34 -11.94
C HIS A 114 -1.71 0.01 -11.23
N PRO A 115 -2.94 0.54 -11.11
CA PRO A 115 -3.19 1.86 -10.49
C PRO A 115 -2.70 1.98 -9.04
N ARG A 116 -2.59 0.85 -8.30
CA ARG A 116 -2.06 0.82 -6.94
C ARG A 116 -0.53 0.91 -6.87
N ASN A 117 0.15 0.73 -7.99
CA ASN A 117 1.60 0.88 -8.08
C ASN A 117 1.96 2.33 -8.41
N ILE A 118 3.10 2.77 -7.90
CA ILE A 118 3.58 4.15 -7.99
C ILE A 118 4.41 4.34 -9.25
N PRO A 119 4.17 5.37 -10.07
CA PRO A 119 5.01 5.66 -11.25
C PRO A 119 6.37 6.24 -10.83
N ASP A 120 7.36 6.06 -11.68
CA ASP A 120 8.76 6.39 -11.43
C ASP A 120 9.00 7.87 -11.04
N ASN A 121 8.25 8.79 -11.64
CA ASN A 121 8.35 10.20 -11.29
C ASN A 121 7.97 10.47 -9.83
N ILE A 122 6.95 9.78 -9.31
CA ILE A 122 6.53 9.90 -7.90
C ILE A 122 7.53 9.19 -6.97
N ILE A 123 8.06 8.02 -7.37
CA ILE A 123 9.13 7.34 -6.61
C ILE A 123 10.33 8.27 -6.44
N ARG A 124 10.73 9.00 -7.49
CA ARG A 124 11.82 10.00 -7.42
C ARG A 124 11.50 11.14 -6.44
N GLU A 125 10.27 11.66 -6.44
CA GLU A 125 9.89 12.73 -5.51
C GLU A 125 9.82 12.23 -4.05
N ILE A 126 9.36 10.99 -3.81
CA ILE A 126 9.44 10.34 -2.49
C ILE A 126 10.90 10.29 -2.01
N ALA A 127 11.81 9.79 -2.85
CA ALA A 127 13.22 9.66 -2.52
C ALA A 127 13.88 11.02 -2.29
N LYS A 128 13.63 12.00 -3.14
CA LYS A 128 14.11 13.39 -3.00
C LYS A 128 13.66 14.04 -1.69
N LYS A 129 12.47 13.70 -1.22
CA LYS A 129 11.93 14.13 0.09
C LYS A 129 12.50 13.32 1.27
N GLY A 130 13.31 12.29 1.01
CA GLY A 130 13.88 11.41 2.03
C GLY A 130 12.91 10.31 2.51
N GLY A 131 11.84 10.04 1.78
CA GLY A 131 10.83 9.05 2.10
C GLY A 131 11.24 7.61 1.84
N VAL A 132 10.25 6.70 1.81
CA VAL A 132 10.45 5.27 1.51
C VAL A 132 9.23 4.67 0.83
N VAL A 133 9.46 3.79 -0.15
CA VAL A 133 8.43 2.96 -0.78
C VAL A 133 8.57 1.54 -0.26
N GLN A 134 7.57 1.03 0.45
CA GLN A 134 7.54 -0.36 0.88
C GLN A 134 6.81 -1.19 -0.18
N VAL A 135 7.58 -2.02 -0.88
CA VAL A 135 7.06 -2.91 -1.92
C VAL A 135 6.11 -3.91 -1.29
N VAL A 136 4.90 -4.01 -1.85
CA VAL A 136 3.85 -4.86 -1.29
C VAL A 136 3.77 -6.22 -1.98
N ALA A 137 3.67 -7.28 -1.18
CA ALA A 137 3.47 -8.64 -1.67
C ALA A 137 2.00 -8.94 -1.99
N PHE A 138 1.32 -8.04 -2.69
CA PHE A 138 -0.05 -8.25 -3.15
C PHE A 138 -0.04 -8.76 -4.60
N SER A 139 -0.50 -9.97 -4.80
CA SER A 139 -0.26 -10.74 -6.04
C SER A 139 -0.63 -10.01 -7.33
N SER A 140 -1.75 -9.26 -7.36
CA SER A 140 -2.17 -8.50 -8.54
C SER A 140 -1.37 -7.21 -8.77
N TYR A 141 -0.65 -6.71 -7.76
CA TYR A 141 0.23 -5.54 -7.88
C TYR A 141 1.66 -5.97 -8.22
N VAL A 142 2.07 -7.16 -7.76
CA VAL A 142 3.37 -7.76 -8.12
C VAL A 142 3.40 -8.17 -9.59
N LYS A 143 2.30 -8.76 -10.10
CA LYS A 143 2.20 -9.15 -11.51
C LYS A 143 0.77 -9.04 -12.00
N VAL A 144 0.54 -8.17 -12.97
CA VAL A 144 -0.78 -8.02 -13.59
C VAL A 144 -1.07 -9.20 -14.51
N ASN A 145 -2.14 -9.94 -14.20
CA ASN A 145 -2.68 -10.99 -15.06
C ASN A 145 -4.17 -10.74 -15.31
N LYS A 146 -4.48 -10.14 -16.46
CA LYS A 146 -5.85 -9.77 -16.83
C LYS A 146 -6.79 -10.97 -16.85
N LYS A 147 -6.35 -12.12 -17.38
CA LYS A 147 -7.16 -13.35 -17.44
C LYS A 147 -7.50 -13.86 -16.05
N ARG A 148 -6.51 -13.86 -15.13
CA ARG A 148 -6.76 -14.22 -13.73
C ARG A 148 -7.78 -13.27 -13.08
N THR A 149 -7.64 -11.97 -13.30
CA THR A 149 -8.56 -10.97 -12.75
C THR A 149 -9.99 -11.18 -13.28
N GLU A 150 -10.15 -11.38 -14.57
CA GLU A 150 -11.45 -11.70 -15.20
C GLU A 150 -12.05 -12.99 -14.63
N SER A 151 -11.25 -14.06 -14.47
CA SER A 151 -11.72 -15.29 -13.88
C SER A 151 -12.18 -15.14 -12.43
N ILE A 152 -11.52 -14.29 -11.63
CA ILE A 152 -11.94 -13.99 -10.25
C ILE A 152 -13.25 -13.18 -10.25
N ILE A 153 -13.40 -12.21 -11.15
CA ILE A 153 -14.65 -11.44 -11.29
C ILE A 153 -15.79 -12.39 -11.64
N ASN A 154 -15.64 -13.21 -12.67
CA ASN A 154 -16.63 -14.18 -13.09
C ASN A 154 -17.02 -15.17 -11.97
N LEU A 155 -16.03 -15.62 -11.18
CA LEU A 155 -16.30 -16.47 -10.02
C LEU A 155 -17.14 -15.72 -8.96
N ARG A 156 -16.82 -14.47 -8.64
CA ARG A 156 -17.57 -13.66 -7.69
C ARG A 156 -19.00 -13.43 -8.18
N ASP A 157 -19.19 -13.12 -9.45
CA ASP A 157 -20.51 -12.95 -10.06
C ASP A 157 -21.34 -14.24 -9.98
N SER A 158 -20.74 -15.40 -10.26
CA SER A 158 -21.41 -16.70 -10.12
C SER A 158 -21.83 -16.99 -8.68
N ILE A 159 -21.01 -16.61 -7.69
CA ILE A 159 -21.36 -16.74 -6.27
C ILE A 159 -22.53 -15.82 -5.91
N LEU A 160 -22.56 -14.58 -6.41
CA LEU A 160 -23.66 -13.65 -6.17
C LEU A 160 -24.98 -14.17 -6.77
N ILE A 161 -24.94 -14.71 -7.98
CA ILE A 161 -26.11 -15.35 -8.61
C ILE A 161 -26.60 -16.53 -7.76
N MET A 162 -25.67 -17.39 -7.30
CA MET A 162 -26.01 -18.57 -6.52
C MET A 162 -26.61 -18.20 -5.15
N THR A 163 -26.13 -17.16 -4.50
CA THR A 163 -26.59 -16.75 -3.16
C THR A 163 -27.75 -15.77 -3.17
N GLY A 164 -28.05 -15.13 -4.32
CA GLY A 164 -29.05 -14.08 -4.41
C GLY A 164 -28.62 -12.74 -3.78
N ASP A 165 -27.34 -12.59 -3.44
CA ASP A 165 -26.83 -11.36 -2.83
C ASP A 165 -26.50 -10.30 -3.90
N ASN A 166 -26.71 -9.02 -3.56
CA ASN A 166 -26.43 -7.90 -4.46
C ASN A 166 -24.96 -7.46 -4.47
N ASN A 167 -24.19 -7.82 -3.42
CA ASN A 167 -22.80 -7.42 -3.27
C ASN A 167 -21.96 -8.57 -2.73
N PHE A 168 -20.71 -8.66 -3.20
CA PHE A 168 -19.76 -9.64 -2.69
C PHE A 168 -19.24 -9.20 -1.31
N ILE A 169 -19.52 -10.01 -0.28
CA ILE A 169 -19.11 -9.83 1.11
C ILE A 169 -18.02 -10.87 1.40
N PRO A 170 -16.73 -10.47 1.52
CA PRO A 170 -15.63 -11.40 1.69
C PRO A 170 -15.82 -12.38 2.86
N GLU A 171 -16.22 -11.88 4.04
CA GLU A 171 -16.39 -12.66 5.26
C GLU A 171 -17.47 -13.77 5.13
N LYS A 172 -18.41 -13.59 4.22
CA LYS A 172 -19.48 -14.54 3.91
C LYS A 172 -19.07 -15.45 2.75
N HIS A 173 -18.77 -14.84 1.59
CA HIS A 173 -18.67 -15.56 0.32
C HIS A 173 -17.37 -16.35 0.15
N MET A 174 -16.26 -15.86 0.70
CA MET A 174 -14.97 -16.59 0.61
C MET A 174 -14.94 -17.86 1.46
N LYS A 175 -15.89 -18.05 2.39
CA LYS A 175 -16.01 -19.27 3.18
C LYS A 175 -16.74 -20.39 2.43
N LEU A 176 -17.50 -20.06 1.39
CA LEU A 176 -18.26 -21.03 0.60
C LEU A 176 -17.30 -22.01 -0.11
N ILE A 177 -17.71 -23.28 -0.14
CA ILE A 177 -16.91 -24.32 -0.80
C ILE A 177 -16.81 -24.09 -2.30
N GLU A 178 -17.85 -23.55 -2.91
CA GLU A 178 -17.90 -23.22 -4.33
C GLU A 178 -16.86 -22.13 -4.66
N TYR A 179 -16.74 -21.09 -3.82
CA TYR A 179 -15.72 -20.05 -3.99
C TYR A 179 -14.30 -20.64 -3.85
N LYS A 180 -14.07 -21.46 -2.82
CA LYS A 180 -12.76 -22.12 -2.60
C LYS A 180 -12.37 -22.99 -3.78
N ASN A 181 -13.28 -23.87 -4.23
CA ASN A 181 -13.05 -24.74 -5.38
C ASN A 181 -12.80 -23.93 -6.68
N GLY A 182 -13.53 -22.82 -6.86
CA GLY A 182 -13.32 -21.90 -7.97
C GLY A 182 -11.93 -21.27 -7.94
N MET A 183 -11.50 -20.77 -6.77
CA MET A 183 -10.17 -20.19 -6.57
C MET A 183 -9.06 -21.22 -6.77
N ASP A 184 -9.26 -22.49 -6.36
CA ASP A 184 -8.27 -23.54 -6.58
C ASP A 184 -8.07 -23.83 -8.07
N LYS A 185 -9.15 -23.81 -8.88
CA LYS A 185 -9.06 -23.94 -10.34
C LYS A 185 -8.31 -22.75 -10.94
N ILE A 186 -8.66 -21.51 -10.52
CA ILE A 186 -7.99 -20.29 -10.98
C ILE A 186 -6.51 -20.30 -10.61
N ASN A 187 -6.16 -20.75 -9.40
CA ASN A 187 -4.77 -20.83 -8.94
C ASN A 187 -3.95 -21.86 -9.74
N LYS A 188 -4.56 -22.97 -10.19
CA LYS A 188 -3.89 -23.94 -11.06
C LYS A 188 -3.66 -23.40 -12.46
N GLU A 189 -4.64 -22.69 -13.03
CA GLU A 189 -4.56 -22.16 -14.40
C GLU A 189 -3.68 -20.89 -14.46
N PHE A 190 -3.78 -20.05 -13.44
CA PHE A 190 -3.05 -18.80 -13.33
C PHE A 190 -2.37 -18.74 -11.95
N PRO A 191 -1.20 -19.36 -11.77
CA PRO A 191 -0.50 -19.37 -10.49
C PRO A 191 -0.17 -17.95 -10.00
N LEU A 192 -0.01 -17.81 -8.68
CA LEU A 192 0.41 -16.58 -8.06
C LEU A 192 1.84 -16.23 -8.50
N PRO A 193 2.20 -14.94 -8.56
CA PRO A 193 3.60 -14.54 -8.75
C PRO A 193 4.43 -15.04 -7.56
N GLY A 194 5.66 -15.44 -7.85
CA GLY A 194 6.64 -15.84 -6.84
C GLY A 194 7.47 -14.66 -6.32
N ILE A 195 8.37 -14.99 -5.41
CA ILE A 195 9.29 -14.04 -4.75
C ILE A 195 10.15 -13.27 -5.76
N ASP A 196 10.60 -13.90 -6.85
CA ASP A 196 11.42 -13.21 -7.85
C ASP A 196 10.70 -12.02 -8.46
N SER A 197 9.41 -12.20 -8.85
CA SER A 197 8.62 -11.10 -9.37
C SER A 197 8.40 -9.97 -8.34
N PHE A 198 8.36 -10.29 -7.06
CA PHE A 198 8.29 -9.30 -5.98
C PHE A 198 9.61 -8.53 -5.84
N ILE A 199 10.74 -9.23 -5.90
CA ILE A 199 12.07 -8.60 -5.80
C ILE A 199 12.36 -7.73 -7.03
N ASP A 200 11.82 -8.05 -8.23
CA ASP A 200 11.95 -7.21 -9.42
C ASP A 200 11.46 -5.76 -9.17
N HIS A 201 10.44 -5.57 -8.32
CA HIS A 201 10.02 -4.22 -7.90
C HIS A 201 11.03 -3.55 -6.99
N ILE A 202 11.69 -4.31 -6.10
CA ILE A 202 12.75 -3.79 -5.22
C ILE A 202 13.94 -3.36 -6.07
N ASP A 203 14.41 -4.23 -6.97
CA ASP A 203 15.51 -3.96 -7.89
C ASP A 203 15.24 -2.68 -8.69
N HIS A 204 14.03 -2.57 -9.28
CA HIS A 204 13.65 -1.38 -10.04
C HIS A 204 13.74 -0.08 -9.21
N ILE A 205 13.25 -0.10 -7.97
CA ILE A 205 13.30 1.08 -7.09
C ILE A 205 14.75 1.38 -6.69
N VAL A 206 15.55 0.35 -6.40
CA VAL A 206 16.98 0.51 -6.07
C VAL A 206 17.74 1.12 -7.24
N ASP A 207 17.52 0.62 -8.46
CA ASP A 207 18.14 1.16 -9.68
C ASP A 207 17.71 2.60 -9.95
N LEU A 208 16.46 2.94 -9.63
CA LEU A 208 15.88 4.24 -9.91
C LEU A 208 16.34 5.34 -8.95
N VAL A 209 16.43 5.05 -7.65
CA VAL A 209 16.63 6.04 -6.58
C VAL A 209 17.62 5.62 -5.49
N GLY A 210 18.05 4.37 -5.47
CA GLY A 210 19.01 3.83 -4.49
C GLY A 210 18.37 3.05 -3.34
N ILE A 211 19.24 2.30 -2.66
CA ILE A 211 18.87 1.33 -1.60
C ILE A 211 18.19 1.95 -0.39
N ASP A 212 18.40 3.24 -0.12
CA ASP A 212 17.90 3.91 1.09
C ASP A 212 16.41 4.26 1.03
N TYR A 213 15.76 4.06 -0.13
CA TYR A 213 14.39 4.52 -0.38
C TYR A 213 13.39 3.38 -0.63
N VAL A 214 13.80 2.14 -0.42
CA VAL A 214 12.97 0.95 -0.60
C VAL A 214 12.83 0.16 0.68
N GLY A 215 11.68 -0.48 0.86
CA GLY A 215 11.36 -1.38 1.97
C GLY A 215 10.41 -2.48 1.54
N ILE A 216 9.87 -3.21 2.49
CA ILE A 216 9.02 -4.39 2.28
C ILE A 216 7.71 -4.27 3.06
N SER A 217 6.61 -4.66 2.42
CA SER A 217 5.30 -4.86 3.04
C SER A 217 4.71 -6.19 2.61
N SER A 218 4.15 -6.94 3.57
CA SER A 218 3.46 -8.20 3.29
C SER A 218 1.99 -8.03 2.96
N ASP A 219 1.36 -7.03 3.55
CA ASP A 219 -0.10 -6.84 3.55
C ASP A 219 -0.87 -8.09 4.07
N PHE A 220 -0.26 -8.87 4.96
CA PHE A 220 -0.92 -10.03 5.58
C PHE A 220 -2.13 -9.59 6.39
N GLY A 221 -3.25 -10.27 6.16
CA GLY A 221 -4.55 -9.87 6.71
C GLY A 221 -5.34 -8.90 5.83
N GLY A 222 -4.68 -8.08 5.00
CA GLY A 222 -5.29 -7.19 4.00
C GLY A 222 -5.53 -7.85 2.64
N GLY A 223 -5.05 -9.08 2.44
CA GLY A 223 -5.16 -9.82 1.19
C GLY A 223 -3.83 -10.05 0.48
N GLY A 224 -2.74 -9.61 1.09
CA GLY A 224 -1.38 -9.86 0.62
C GLY A 224 -0.98 -11.32 0.74
N GLY A 225 0.03 -11.66 -0.05
CA GLY A 225 0.60 -13.00 -0.16
C GLY A 225 0.92 -13.37 -1.61
N ILE A 226 2.08 -13.95 -1.79
CA ILE A 226 2.62 -14.44 -3.05
C ILE A 226 3.13 -15.86 -2.86
N GLU A 227 3.45 -16.57 -3.95
CA GLU A 227 4.05 -17.89 -3.85
C GLU A 227 5.40 -17.81 -3.13
N GLY A 228 5.56 -18.61 -2.07
CA GLY A 228 6.75 -18.64 -1.22
C GLY A 228 6.75 -17.63 -0.08
N TRP A 229 5.79 -16.69 -0.04
CA TRP A 229 5.61 -15.76 1.09
C TRP A 229 4.14 -15.41 1.30
N SER A 230 3.40 -16.29 1.96
CA SER A 230 1.96 -16.14 2.25
C SER A 230 1.65 -15.94 3.74
N ASN A 231 2.66 -16.01 4.59
CA ASN A 231 2.54 -15.79 6.04
C ASN A 231 3.92 -15.49 6.65
N ALA A 232 3.93 -15.02 7.91
CA ALA A 232 5.14 -14.59 8.60
C ALA A 232 6.21 -15.68 8.78
N SER A 233 5.84 -16.98 8.83
CA SER A 233 6.81 -18.07 8.96
C SER A 233 7.69 -18.24 7.73
N GLN A 234 7.27 -17.72 6.58
CA GLN A 234 8.00 -17.78 5.31
C GLN A 234 8.86 -16.53 5.04
N THR A 235 8.91 -15.58 5.96
CA THR A 235 9.64 -14.31 5.81
C THR A 235 11.13 -14.51 5.48
N PHE A 236 11.73 -15.59 5.97
CA PHE A 236 13.13 -15.91 5.66
C PHE A 236 13.38 -16.18 4.18
N ASN A 237 12.38 -16.61 3.42
CA ASN A 237 12.49 -16.83 1.97
C ASN A 237 12.82 -15.53 1.23
N ILE A 238 12.23 -14.40 1.64
CA ILE A 238 12.54 -13.08 1.08
C ILE A 238 13.99 -12.69 1.37
N THR A 239 14.44 -12.86 2.62
CA THR A 239 15.83 -12.60 3.00
C THR A 239 16.82 -13.40 2.15
N ASN A 240 16.57 -14.71 1.99
CA ASN A 240 17.39 -15.57 1.16
C ASN A 240 17.41 -15.12 -0.30
N SER A 241 16.27 -14.79 -0.86
CA SER A 241 16.17 -14.37 -2.25
C SER A 241 16.87 -13.03 -2.50
N LEU A 242 16.81 -12.08 -1.56
CA LEU A 242 17.58 -10.83 -1.64
C LEU A 242 19.10 -11.11 -1.63
N LEU A 243 19.57 -11.96 -0.73
CA LEU A 243 20.99 -12.35 -0.67
C LEU A 243 21.43 -13.06 -1.97
N LEU A 244 20.62 -13.93 -2.53
CA LEU A 244 20.88 -14.61 -3.81
C LEU A 244 20.88 -13.64 -5.00
N ARG A 245 20.10 -12.54 -4.95
CA ARG A 245 20.15 -11.43 -5.92
C ARG A 245 21.41 -10.58 -5.82
N GLY A 246 22.22 -10.75 -4.76
CA GLY A 246 23.49 -10.04 -4.57
C GLY A 246 23.41 -8.89 -3.58
N TYR A 247 22.30 -8.66 -2.92
CA TYR A 247 22.22 -7.68 -1.84
C TYR A 247 23.11 -8.10 -0.67
N SER A 248 23.89 -7.17 -0.14
CA SER A 248 24.67 -7.37 1.08
C SER A 248 23.75 -7.46 2.30
N LYS A 249 24.28 -7.98 3.43
CA LYS A 249 23.51 -8.03 4.67
C LYS A 249 23.06 -6.66 5.16
N ASP A 250 23.88 -5.63 4.96
CA ASP A 250 23.55 -4.26 5.36
C ASP A 250 22.43 -3.70 4.49
N GLU A 251 22.43 -3.96 3.19
CA GLU A 251 21.34 -3.58 2.30
C GLU A 251 20.04 -4.32 2.63
N VAL A 252 20.12 -5.61 2.96
CA VAL A 252 18.94 -6.39 3.42
C VAL A 252 18.37 -5.81 4.72
N ASN A 253 19.21 -5.36 5.67
CA ASN A 253 18.75 -4.69 6.89
C ASN A 253 18.04 -3.36 6.59
N LYS A 254 18.60 -2.57 5.65
CA LYS A 254 17.96 -1.34 5.18
C LYS A 254 16.57 -1.61 4.60
N ILE A 255 16.46 -2.59 3.69
CA ILE A 255 15.19 -2.98 3.05
C ILE A 255 14.18 -3.47 4.09
N TRP A 256 14.59 -4.28 5.07
CA TRP A 256 13.67 -4.83 6.07
C TRP A 256 13.14 -3.79 7.06
N SER A 257 13.98 -2.85 7.50
CA SER A 257 13.55 -1.97 8.59
C SER A 257 14.23 -0.62 8.68
N GLU A 258 15.52 -0.51 8.38
CA GLU A 258 16.29 0.70 8.71
C GLU A 258 15.80 1.92 7.91
N ASN A 259 15.41 1.73 6.65
CA ASN A 259 14.87 2.80 5.82
C ASN A 259 13.55 3.35 6.37
N PHE A 260 12.63 2.47 6.79
CA PHE A 260 11.37 2.89 7.41
C PHE A 260 11.62 3.57 8.75
N LEU A 261 12.48 3.00 9.60
CA LEU A 261 12.82 3.56 10.91
C LEU A 261 13.52 4.92 10.79
N ARG A 262 14.34 5.12 9.76
CA ARG A 262 14.95 6.42 9.42
C ARG A 262 13.87 7.48 9.16
N VAL A 263 12.87 7.16 8.32
CA VAL A 263 11.75 8.06 8.04
C VAL A 263 10.96 8.35 9.31
N TRP A 264 10.57 7.31 10.05
CA TRP A 264 9.81 7.49 11.29
C TRP A 264 10.55 8.36 12.30
N LYS A 265 11.84 8.10 12.51
CA LYS A 265 12.69 8.91 13.41
C LYS A 265 12.77 10.36 12.95
N ASN A 266 12.91 10.60 11.64
CA ASN A 266 12.96 11.95 11.09
C ASN A 266 11.65 12.70 11.38
N VAL A 267 10.51 12.09 11.07
CA VAL A 267 9.18 12.70 11.27
C VAL A 267 8.90 12.95 12.76
N SER A 268 9.21 11.98 13.63
CA SER A 268 8.91 12.09 15.07
C SER A 268 9.80 13.11 15.81
N ASN A 269 11.05 13.31 15.35
CA ASN A 269 12.00 14.21 16.03
C ASN A 269 11.89 15.67 15.57
N ASN A 270 11.24 15.93 14.46
CA ASN A 270 11.14 17.27 13.87
C ASN A 270 9.70 17.84 13.95
N VAL A 271 9.01 17.56 15.04
CA VAL A 271 7.66 18.10 15.31
C VAL A 271 7.69 19.62 15.21
N ILE A 272 6.81 20.20 14.39
CA ILE A 272 6.71 21.64 14.18
C ILE A 272 5.75 22.18 15.25
N ASN A 273 6.32 22.90 16.22
CA ASN A 273 5.54 23.62 17.27
C ASN A 273 4.91 24.89 16.71
#